data_86c2c7bfffe86ca31d41e3ac1b39e7d2
#
_entry.id   86c2c7bfffe86ca31d41e3ac1b39e7d2
#
_cell.length_a   1.000
_cell.length_b   1.000
_cell.length_c   1.000
_cell.angle_alpha   90.00
_cell.angle_beta   90.00
_cell.angle_gamma   90.00
#
_symmetry.space_group_name_H-M   'P 1'
#
loop_
_entity.id
_entity.type
_entity.pdbx_description
1 polymer ?
#
loop_
_entity_poly.entity_id
_entity_poly.type
_entity_poly.pdbx_seq_one_letter_code
_entity_poly.pdbx_strand_id
1 'polypeptide(L)'
;HYSSPLEASLDATEVPVSVYHELIEAVHQNMDKMHRYMRLRKKLLGVDELHMYDLYTPLVGASEERIPFAEAKKTVAQALGVMGERYGKILQEGFNNRWIDVYENTGKRSGAYSAGARVHPYVLLNYTGTLDSEFTLAHEMGHAIHSYLSNKTQPIVYSDYVIFVAEVASTCNEALLMQN
;
A
#
# COMPACT_ATOMS: atom_id res chain seq x y z
N HIS A 1 -10.50 -18.82 26.10
CA HIS A 1 -11.78 -19.33 25.59
C HIS A 1 -12.48 -18.21 24.84
N TYR A 2 -12.77 -18.45 23.56
CA TYR A 2 -13.49 -17.52 22.70
C TYR A 2 -14.84 -18.11 22.30
N SER A 3 -15.84 -17.25 22.07
CA SER A 3 -17.18 -17.68 21.65
C SER A 3 -17.22 -18.08 20.16
N SER A 4 -16.24 -17.61 19.36
CA SER A 4 -16.16 -17.93 17.94
C SER A 4 -14.72 -17.83 17.40
N PRO A 5 -14.42 -18.48 16.25
CA PRO A 5 -13.16 -18.29 15.54
C PRO A 5 -12.92 -16.83 15.13
N LEU A 6 -13.97 -16.09 14.80
CA LEU A 6 -13.88 -14.68 14.45
C LEU A 6 -13.39 -13.83 15.63
N GLU A 7 -13.97 -14.02 16.82
CA GLU A 7 -13.53 -13.35 18.04
C GLU A 7 -12.06 -13.66 18.35
N ALA A 8 -11.65 -14.92 18.25
CA ALA A 8 -10.26 -15.32 18.45
C ALA A 8 -9.29 -14.66 17.45
N SER A 9 -9.73 -14.49 16.19
CA SER A 9 -8.92 -13.86 15.14
C SER A 9 -8.73 -12.35 15.36
N LEU A 10 -9.72 -11.69 15.94
CA LEU A 10 -9.71 -10.24 16.17
C LEU A 10 -9.08 -9.84 17.51
N ASP A 11 -8.89 -10.79 18.41
CA ASP A 11 -8.36 -10.54 19.76
C ASP A 11 -6.96 -9.93 19.75
N ALA A 12 -6.08 -10.43 18.90
CA ALA A 12 -4.70 -9.95 18.80
C ALA A 12 -4.58 -8.46 18.39
N THR A 13 -5.61 -7.91 17.77
CA THR A 13 -5.70 -6.50 17.36
C THR A 13 -6.67 -5.70 18.20
N GLU A 14 -7.30 -6.34 19.19
CA GLU A 14 -8.33 -5.74 20.07
C GLU A 14 -9.50 -5.09 19.30
N VAL A 15 -9.84 -5.65 18.12
CA VAL A 15 -10.93 -5.16 17.28
C VAL A 15 -12.24 -5.85 17.71
N PRO A 16 -13.27 -5.10 18.11
CA PRO A 16 -14.57 -5.69 18.42
C PRO A 16 -15.19 -6.40 17.20
N VAL A 17 -15.86 -7.53 17.45
CA VAL A 17 -16.56 -8.31 16.40
C VAL A 17 -17.60 -7.44 15.64
N SER A 18 -18.20 -6.46 16.31
CA SER A 18 -19.13 -5.52 15.68
C SER A 18 -18.51 -4.76 14.52
N VAL A 19 -17.23 -4.35 14.61
CA VAL A 19 -16.52 -3.64 13.53
C VAL A 19 -16.45 -4.48 12.27
N TYR A 20 -16.22 -5.78 12.41
CA TYR A 20 -16.23 -6.70 11.26
C TYR A 20 -17.61 -6.77 10.59
N HIS A 21 -18.66 -6.91 11.37
CA HIS A 21 -20.03 -6.96 10.85
C HIS A 21 -20.47 -5.63 10.25
N GLU A 22 -20.12 -4.51 10.88
CA GLU A 22 -20.42 -3.16 10.40
C GLU A 22 -19.69 -2.86 9.07
N LEU A 23 -18.46 -3.37 8.88
CA LEU A 23 -17.74 -3.27 7.61
C LEU A 23 -18.49 -4.01 6.49
N ILE A 24 -18.94 -5.24 6.75
CA ILE A 24 -19.73 -6.01 5.78
C ILE A 24 -21.02 -5.28 5.43
N GLU A 25 -21.71 -4.78 6.42
CA GLU A 25 -22.98 -4.02 6.23
C GLU A 25 -22.72 -2.74 5.42
N ALA A 26 -21.67 -1.99 5.74
CA ALA A 26 -21.29 -0.79 5.00
C ALA A 26 -20.98 -1.08 3.53
N VAL A 27 -20.32 -2.21 3.23
CA VAL A 27 -20.10 -2.65 1.85
C VAL A 27 -21.43 -2.97 1.17
N HIS A 28 -22.32 -3.74 1.81
CA HIS A 28 -23.63 -4.10 1.26
C HIS A 28 -24.49 -2.86 0.96
N GLN A 29 -24.53 -1.89 1.85
CA GLN A 29 -25.25 -0.62 1.67
C GLN A 29 -24.73 0.22 0.52
N ASN A 30 -23.51 -0.02 0.03
CA ASN A 30 -22.87 0.71 -1.05
C ASN A 30 -22.70 -0.11 -2.33
N MET A 31 -23.25 -1.32 -2.41
CA MET A 31 -23.18 -2.20 -3.60
C MET A 31 -23.78 -1.58 -4.86
N ASP A 32 -24.75 -0.70 -4.72
CA ASP A 32 -25.34 0.03 -5.86
C ASP A 32 -24.29 0.84 -6.63
N LYS A 33 -23.32 1.44 -5.94
CA LYS A 33 -22.23 2.22 -6.52
C LYS A 33 -21.25 1.29 -7.28
N MET A 34 -20.95 0.14 -6.71
CA MET A 34 -20.14 -0.89 -7.38
C MET A 34 -20.84 -1.39 -8.65
N HIS A 35 -22.14 -1.71 -8.56
CA HIS A 35 -22.92 -2.14 -9.71
C HIS A 35 -23.00 -1.04 -10.80
N ARG A 36 -23.07 0.23 -10.40
CA ARG A 36 -23.01 1.36 -11.35
C ARG A 36 -21.67 1.41 -12.07
N TYR A 37 -20.57 1.23 -11.34
CA TYR A 37 -19.22 1.16 -11.93
C TYR A 37 -19.10 -0.03 -12.89
N MET A 38 -19.59 -1.22 -12.52
CA MET A 38 -19.56 -2.38 -13.40
C MET A 38 -20.34 -2.16 -14.70
N ARG A 39 -21.51 -1.52 -14.63
CA ARG A 39 -22.28 -1.14 -15.85
C ARG A 39 -21.50 -0.14 -16.73
N LEU A 40 -20.82 0.83 -16.11
CA LEU A 40 -19.99 1.78 -16.84
C LEU A 40 -18.81 1.05 -17.50
N ARG A 41 -18.14 0.17 -16.77
CA ARG A 41 -17.03 -0.64 -17.26
C ARG A 41 -17.43 -1.49 -18.46
N LYS A 42 -18.54 -2.20 -18.37
CA LYS A 42 -19.13 -2.97 -19.48
C LYS A 42 -19.31 -2.10 -20.75
N LYS A 43 -19.88 -0.90 -20.57
CA LYS A 43 -20.11 0.06 -21.66
C LYS A 43 -18.79 0.55 -22.29
N LEU A 44 -17.80 0.88 -21.48
CA LEU A 44 -16.50 1.38 -21.94
C LEU A 44 -15.68 0.30 -22.67
N LEU A 45 -15.77 -0.94 -22.23
CA LEU A 45 -15.11 -2.08 -22.89
C LEU A 45 -15.84 -2.51 -24.18
N GLY A 46 -17.11 -2.11 -24.38
CA GLY A 46 -17.89 -2.47 -25.55
C GLY A 46 -18.26 -3.95 -25.61
N VAL A 47 -18.37 -4.63 -24.46
CA VAL A 47 -18.68 -6.05 -24.37
C VAL A 47 -20.17 -6.28 -24.12
N ASP A 48 -20.73 -7.37 -24.68
CA ASP A 48 -22.14 -7.72 -24.46
C ASP A 48 -22.40 -8.30 -23.07
N GLU A 49 -21.40 -8.96 -22.50
CA GLU A 49 -21.40 -9.49 -21.14
C GLU A 49 -20.06 -9.21 -20.46
N LEU A 50 -20.09 -8.79 -19.19
CA LEU A 50 -18.90 -8.55 -18.39
C LEU A 50 -18.55 -9.79 -17.58
N HIS A 51 -17.41 -10.38 -17.84
CA HIS A 51 -16.90 -11.54 -17.11
C HIS A 51 -15.86 -11.15 -16.07
N MET A 52 -15.53 -12.05 -15.15
CA MET A 52 -14.55 -11.78 -14.09
C MET A 52 -13.16 -11.40 -14.62
N TYR A 53 -12.74 -11.95 -15.74
CA TYR A 53 -11.47 -11.59 -16.37
C TYR A 53 -11.45 -10.20 -17.01
N ASP A 54 -12.61 -9.61 -17.32
CA ASP A 54 -12.72 -8.24 -17.84
C ASP A 54 -12.52 -7.17 -16.77
N LEU A 55 -12.58 -7.55 -15.48
CA LEU A 55 -12.46 -6.61 -14.37
C LEU A 55 -11.08 -5.94 -14.29
N TYR A 56 -10.06 -6.60 -14.80
CA TYR A 56 -8.68 -6.10 -14.81
C TYR A 56 -8.24 -5.56 -16.17
N THR A 57 -9.12 -5.64 -17.20
CA THR A 57 -8.81 -5.08 -18.52
C THR A 57 -8.73 -3.55 -18.43
N PRO A 58 -7.65 -2.91 -18.91
CA PRO A 58 -7.53 -1.46 -18.92
C PRO A 58 -8.70 -0.80 -19.66
N LEU A 59 -9.28 0.25 -19.09
CA LEU A 59 -10.35 1.06 -19.70
C LEU A 59 -9.81 2.19 -20.59
N VAL A 60 -8.57 2.56 -20.37
CA VAL A 60 -7.85 3.56 -21.17
C VAL A 60 -6.62 2.88 -21.78
N GLY A 61 -6.12 3.43 -22.88
CA GLY A 61 -4.89 2.91 -23.49
C GLY A 61 -3.78 2.81 -22.45
N ALA A 62 -3.09 1.68 -22.43
CA ALA A 62 -1.94 1.52 -21.57
C ALA A 62 -0.90 2.59 -21.90
N SER A 63 -0.41 3.31 -20.92
CA SER A 63 0.78 4.12 -21.10
C SER A 63 1.96 3.15 -21.30
N GLU A 64 2.63 3.25 -22.44
CA GLU A 64 3.89 2.52 -22.69
C GLU A 64 5.07 3.19 -21.97
N GLU A 65 4.81 4.28 -21.26
CA GLU A 65 5.83 5.04 -20.56
C GLU A 65 6.43 4.19 -19.44
N ARG A 66 7.73 3.97 -19.54
CA ARG A 66 8.49 3.34 -18.47
C ARG A 66 9.07 4.41 -17.56
N ILE A 67 8.78 4.28 -16.28
CA ILE A 67 9.28 5.17 -15.22
C ILE A 67 10.54 4.52 -14.62
N PRO A 68 11.75 5.03 -14.94
CA PRO A 68 12.97 4.52 -14.29
C PRO A 68 12.91 4.71 -12.77
N PHE A 69 13.46 3.78 -12.00
CA PHE A 69 13.46 3.85 -10.54
C PHE A 69 14.02 5.17 -9.99
N ALA A 70 15.03 5.72 -10.67
CA ALA A 70 15.60 7.02 -10.30
C ALA A 70 14.60 8.19 -10.43
N GLU A 71 13.71 8.14 -11.42
CA GLU A 71 12.65 9.13 -11.61
C GLU A 71 11.55 8.92 -10.58
N ALA A 72 11.09 7.68 -10.38
CA ALA A 72 10.11 7.34 -9.34
C ALA A 72 10.52 7.86 -7.95
N LYS A 73 11.80 7.72 -7.58
CA LYS A 73 12.31 8.30 -6.32
C LYS A 73 12.14 9.82 -6.25
N LYS A 74 12.32 10.53 -7.37
CA LYS A 74 12.15 12.00 -7.41
C LYS A 74 10.69 12.38 -7.28
N THR A 75 9.81 11.74 -8.04
CA THR A 75 8.37 11.98 -8.00
C THR A 75 7.81 11.72 -6.60
N VAL A 76 8.14 10.56 -6.02
CA VAL A 76 7.73 10.21 -4.65
C VAL A 76 8.26 11.22 -3.63
N ALA A 77 9.53 11.62 -3.73
CA ALA A 77 10.10 12.61 -2.82
C ALA A 77 9.42 13.98 -2.94
N GLN A 78 9.06 14.40 -4.15
CA GLN A 78 8.35 15.64 -4.40
C GLN A 78 6.93 15.59 -3.83
N ALA A 79 6.18 14.54 -4.13
CA ALA A 79 4.81 14.34 -3.64
C ALA A 79 4.74 14.32 -2.11
N LEU A 80 5.68 13.64 -1.48
CA LEU A 80 5.75 13.53 -0.01
C LEU A 80 6.41 14.74 0.68
N GLY A 81 6.80 15.76 -0.07
CA GLY A 81 7.41 17.00 0.48
C GLY A 81 6.52 17.72 1.48
N VAL A 82 5.19 17.61 1.34
CA VAL A 82 4.19 18.16 2.26
C VAL A 82 4.28 17.58 3.68
N MET A 83 4.88 16.38 3.84
CA MET A 83 5.10 15.74 5.14
C MET A 83 6.20 16.43 5.98
N GLY A 84 6.89 17.38 5.39
CA GLY A 84 7.88 18.20 6.05
C GLY A 84 9.31 17.64 6.03
N GLU A 85 10.25 18.46 6.47
CA GLU A 85 11.69 18.21 6.32
C GLU A 85 12.17 16.93 7.02
N ARG A 86 11.63 16.61 8.21
CA ARG A 86 12.01 15.41 8.95
C ARG A 86 11.65 14.14 8.17
N TYR A 87 10.44 14.10 7.62
CA TYR A 87 9.98 12.98 6.81
C TYR A 87 10.84 12.82 5.54
N GLY A 88 11.08 13.91 4.84
CA GLY A 88 11.92 13.92 3.64
C GLY A 88 13.35 13.43 3.89
N LYS A 89 13.96 13.79 5.03
CA LYS A 89 15.29 13.27 5.40
C LYS A 89 15.32 11.76 5.60
N ILE A 90 14.31 11.19 6.26
CA ILE A 90 14.20 9.74 6.47
C ILE A 90 13.95 9.04 5.13
N LEU A 91 13.08 9.60 4.28
CA LEU A 91 12.82 9.08 2.94
C LEU A 91 14.12 9.02 2.11
N GLN A 92 14.91 10.09 2.11
CA GLN A 92 16.20 10.13 1.40
C GLN A 92 17.23 9.16 2.00
N GLU A 93 17.22 8.96 3.32
CA GLU A 93 18.03 7.93 3.96
C GLU A 93 17.66 6.54 3.43
N GLY A 94 16.38 6.22 3.37
CA GLY A 94 15.90 4.95 2.80
C GLY A 94 16.30 4.75 1.35
N PHE A 95 16.23 5.78 0.54
CA PHE A 95 16.62 5.73 -0.86
C PHE A 95 18.12 5.55 -1.11
N ASN A 96 18.96 6.03 -0.22
CA ASN A 96 20.41 6.09 -0.42
C ASN A 96 21.19 5.04 0.40
N ASN A 97 20.60 4.51 1.49
CA ASN A 97 21.31 3.67 2.44
C ASN A 97 20.89 2.18 2.36
N ARG A 98 20.51 1.72 1.17
CA ARG A 98 20.28 0.29 0.88
C ARG A 98 19.12 -0.34 1.67
N TRP A 99 18.08 0.45 2.01
CA TRP A 99 16.90 -0.12 2.61
C TRP A 99 16.09 -0.95 1.62
N ILE A 100 16.22 -0.68 0.29
CA ILE A 100 15.35 -1.20 -0.74
C ILE A 100 16.09 -2.19 -1.63
N ASP A 101 15.59 -3.41 -1.70
CA ASP A 101 15.92 -4.38 -2.75
C ASP A 101 14.93 -4.21 -3.90
N VAL A 102 15.40 -3.63 -5.01
CA VAL A 102 14.55 -2.98 -6.02
C VAL A 102 14.00 -3.95 -7.06
N TYR A 103 14.89 -4.73 -7.69
CA TYR A 103 14.54 -5.47 -8.88
C TYR A 103 14.30 -6.94 -8.62
N GLU A 104 13.50 -7.55 -9.48
CA GLU A 104 13.29 -8.98 -9.49
C GLU A 104 14.61 -9.73 -9.78
N ASN A 105 14.78 -10.89 -9.15
CA ASN A 105 15.88 -11.81 -9.41
C ASN A 105 15.51 -13.24 -9.07
N THR A 106 16.35 -14.19 -9.47
CA THR A 106 16.13 -15.62 -9.24
C THR A 106 16.00 -15.93 -7.75
N GLY A 107 14.92 -16.58 -7.36
CA GLY A 107 14.61 -16.99 -6.00
C GLY A 107 14.01 -15.90 -5.11
N LYS A 108 13.87 -14.66 -5.60
CA LYS A 108 13.17 -13.59 -4.89
C LYS A 108 11.67 -13.82 -4.90
N ARG A 109 11.00 -13.53 -3.77
CA ARG A 109 9.53 -13.60 -3.68
C ARG A 109 8.89 -12.52 -4.54
N SER A 110 7.75 -12.83 -5.13
CA SER A 110 6.92 -11.86 -5.86
C SER A 110 6.23 -10.88 -4.90
N GLY A 111 5.70 -9.80 -5.47
CA GLY A 111 5.03 -8.74 -4.71
C GLY A 111 6.01 -7.74 -4.10
N ALA A 112 5.55 -7.03 -3.08
CA ALA A 112 6.35 -6.08 -2.30
C ALA A 112 6.02 -6.22 -0.82
N TYR A 113 6.94 -5.83 0.04
CA TYR A 113 6.70 -5.68 1.48
C TYR A 113 7.76 -4.80 2.15
N SER A 114 7.39 -4.24 3.29
CA SER A 114 8.30 -3.59 4.21
C SER A 114 8.41 -4.39 5.51
N ALA A 115 9.63 -4.60 5.98
CA ALA A 115 9.93 -5.24 7.26
C ALA A 115 10.63 -4.25 8.19
N GLY A 116 10.00 -3.93 9.32
CA GLY A 116 10.59 -3.09 10.35
C GLY A 116 11.73 -3.81 11.08
N ALA A 117 12.82 -3.09 11.30
CA ALA A 117 13.93 -3.54 12.15
C ALA A 117 14.55 -2.35 12.86
N ARG A 118 15.18 -2.59 14.02
CA ARG A 118 15.75 -1.50 14.83
C ARG A 118 16.96 -0.82 14.20
N VAL A 119 17.72 -1.52 13.37
CA VAL A 119 18.84 -0.91 12.63
C VAL A 119 18.34 0.05 11.57
N HIS A 120 17.48 -0.41 10.68
CA HIS A 120 16.67 0.32 9.73
C HIS A 120 15.64 -0.64 9.10
N PRO A 121 14.56 -0.14 8.52
CA PRO A 121 13.62 -0.99 7.77
C PRO A 121 14.27 -1.62 6.54
N TYR A 122 13.69 -2.70 6.06
CA TYR A 122 14.03 -3.35 4.80
C TYR A 122 12.79 -3.39 3.91
N VAL A 123 12.95 -2.98 2.68
CA VAL A 123 11.88 -2.95 1.68
C VAL A 123 12.25 -3.88 0.53
N LEU A 124 11.36 -4.80 0.20
CA LEU A 124 11.46 -5.64 -0.99
C LEU A 124 10.48 -5.13 -2.03
N LEU A 125 10.99 -4.88 -3.24
CA LEU A 125 10.20 -4.55 -4.42
C LEU A 125 10.51 -5.53 -5.55
N ASN A 126 9.60 -5.61 -6.51
CA ASN A 126 9.85 -6.17 -7.84
C ASN A 126 9.49 -5.08 -8.85
N TYR A 127 10.34 -4.05 -8.91
CA TYR A 127 10.08 -2.83 -9.66
C TYR A 127 10.16 -3.08 -11.16
N THR A 128 9.06 -2.83 -11.88
CA THR A 128 8.93 -3.07 -13.33
C THR A 128 8.92 -1.80 -14.18
N GLY A 129 8.95 -0.63 -13.54
CA GLY A 129 8.92 0.66 -14.24
C GLY A 129 7.52 1.08 -14.68
N THR A 130 6.48 0.57 -14.07
CA THR A 130 5.10 0.97 -14.30
C THR A 130 4.67 2.02 -13.26
N LEU A 131 3.58 2.73 -13.54
CA LEU A 131 2.94 3.61 -12.56
C LEU A 131 2.57 2.86 -11.27
N ASP A 132 2.07 1.64 -11.40
CA ASP A 132 1.77 0.74 -10.26
C ASP A 132 3.03 0.49 -9.39
N SER A 133 4.20 0.28 -10.03
CA SER A 133 5.45 0.11 -9.30
C SER A 133 5.90 1.40 -8.57
N GLU A 134 5.58 2.57 -9.10
CA GLU A 134 5.85 3.86 -8.45
C GLU A 134 4.96 4.05 -7.22
N PHE A 135 3.66 3.74 -7.32
CA PHE A 135 2.75 3.73 -6.18
C PHE A 135 3.16 2.70 -5.13
N THR A 136 3.58 1.51 -5.54
CA THR A 136 4.12 0.49 -4.64
C THR A 136 5.36 1.01 -3.88
N LEU A 137 6.27 1.73 -4.54
CA LEU A 137 7.40 2.37 -3.86
C LEU A 137 6.95 3.35 -2.78
N ALA A 138 5.97 4.22 -3.09
CA ALA A 138 5.43 5.17 -2.12
C ALA A 138 4.76 4.47 -0.94
N HIS A 139 3.99 3.40 -1.20
CA HIS A 139 3.32 2.55 -0.21
C HIS A 139 4.31 1.93 0.76
N GLU A 140 5.29 1.17 0.24
CA GLU A 140 6.27 0.46 1.07
C GLU A 140 7.17 1.42 1.86
N MET A 141 7.48 2.59 1.30
CA MET A 141 8.19 3.64 2.04
C MET A 141 7.33 4.24 3.16
N GLY A 142 6.00 4.27 3.03
CA GLY A 142 5.09 4.62 4.11
C GLY A 142 5.24 3.69 5.31
N HIS A 143 5.19 2.39 5.09
CA HIS A 143 5.44 1.37 6.11
C HIS A 143 6.85 1.48 6.70
N ALA A 144 7.86 1.64 5.84
CA ALA A 144 9.25 1.73 6.27
C ALA A 144 9.48 2.92 7.21
N ILE A 145 8.98 4.10 6.87
CA ILE A 145 9.12 5.31 7.70
C ILE A 145 8.30 5.18 8.98
N HIS A 146 7.10 4.60 8.93
CA HIS A 146 6.29 4.31 10.12
C HIS A 146 7.07 3.42 11.10
N SER A 147 7.58 2.28 10.61
CA SER A 147 8.40 1.36 11.42
C SER A 147 9.66 2.03 11.97
N TYR A 148 10.36 2.82 11.15
CA TYR A 148 11.53 3.58 11.57
C TYR A 148 11.23 4.54 12.73
N LEU A 149 10.16 5.32 12.60
CA LEU A 149 9.74 6.28 13.63
C LEU A 149 9.27 5.58 14.90
N SER A 150 8.49 4.50 14.78
CA SER A 150 8.06 3.69 15.92
C SER A 150 9.26 3.12 16.67
N ASN A 151 10.21 2.48 15.96
CA ASN A 151 11.42 1.93 16.56
C ASN A 151 12.34 2.97 17.22
N LYS A 152 12.30 4.22 16.76
CA LYS A 152 13.10 5.33 17.32
C LYS A 152 12.46 5.99 18.54
N THR A 153 11.15 5.94 18.66
CA THR A 153 10.41 6.69 19.69
C THR A 153 9.82 5.80 20.78
N GLN A 154 9.60 4.52 20.49
CA GLN A 154 9.00 3.59 21.42
C GLN A 154 10.03 2.64 22.07
N PRO A 155 9.81 2.21 23.31
CA PRO A 155 10.51 1.06 23.87
C PRO A 155 10.29 -0.18 23.01
N ILE A 156 11.25 -1.13 23.03
CA ILE A 156 11.20 -2.31 22.16
C ILE A 156 9.89 -3.11 22.30
N VAL A 157 9.34 -3.18 23.49
CA VAL A 157 8.08 -3.91 23.78
C VAL A 157 6.82 -3.25 23.20
N TYR A 158 6.93 -2.00 22.77
CA TYR A 158 5.84 -1.21 22.20
C TYR A 158 6.15 -0.68 20.79
N SER A 159 7.28 -1.07 20.21
CA SER A 159 7.69 -0.55 18.90
C SER A 159 6.95 -1.20 17.73
N ASP A 160 6.36 -2.36 17.94
CA ASP A 160 5.49 -2.96 16.97
C ASP A 160 4.08 -2.36 17.03
N TYR A 161 3.38 -2.31 15.90
CA TYR A 161 2.06 -1.71 15.79
C TYR A 161 1.08 -2.67 15.14
N VAL A 162 -0.19 -2.55 15.51
CA VAL A 162 -1.24 -3.41 14.97
C VAL A 162 -1.52 -3.13 13.51
N ILE A 163 -1.92 -4.15 12.76
CA ILE A 163 -2.21 -4.08 11.33
C ILE A 163 -3.25 -2.99 11.00
N PHE A 164 -4.16 -2.69 11.90
CA PHE A 164 -5.22 -1.71 11.71
C PHE A 164 -4.69 -0.29 11.41
N VAL A 165 -3.52 0.07 11.93
CA VAL A 165 -2.89 1.38 11.69
C VAL A 165 -1.73 1.30 10.68
N ALA A 166 -1.29 0.09 10.33
CA ALA A 166 -0.17 -0.10 9.40
C ALA A 166 -0.46 0.55 8.05
N GLU A 167 -1.63 0.28 7.48
CA GLU A 167 -2.02 0.78 6.16
C GLU A 167 -2.40 2.27 6.13
N VAL A 168 -2.56 2.91 7.28
CA VAL A 168 -2.77 4.37 7.33
C VAL A 168 -1.54 5.11 6.81
N ALA A 169 -0.34 4.66 7.19
CA ALA A 169 0.91 5.28 6.74
C ALA A 169 1.16 5.08 5.24
N SER A 170 0.96 3.85 4.75
CA SER A 170 1.16 3.49 3.35
C SER A 170 0.17 4.16 2.41
N THR A 171 -1.13 4.07 2.71
CA THR A 171 -2.18 4.65 1.89
C THR A 171 -2.20 6.19 1.93
N CYS A 172 -1.73 6.81 3.01
CA CYS A 172 -1.51 8.25 3.07
C CYS A 172 -0.46 8.68 2.03
N ASN A 173 0.65 7.96 1.92
CA ASN A 173 1.66 8.23 0.90
C ASN A 173 1.10 8.09 -0.52
N GLU A 174 0.32 7.05 -0.79
CA GLU A 174 -0.35 6.88 -2.10
C GLU A 174 -1.30 8.04 -2.39
N ALA A 175 -2.10 8.46 -1.42
CA ALA A 175 -3.03 9.57 -1.58
C ALA A 175 -2.32 10.89 -1.90
N LEU A 176 -1.15 11.14 -1.30
CA LEU A 176 -0.31 12.30 -1.58
C LEU A 176 0.33 12.21 -2.97
N LEU A 177 0.82 11.02 -3.35
CA LEU A 177 1.37 10.78 -4.68
C LEU A 177 0.31 10.99 -5.78
N MET A 178 -0.94 10.57 -5.54
CA MET A 178 -2.05 10.76 -6.48
C MET A 178 -2.38 12.23 -6.75
N GLN A 179 -2.01 13.14 -5.87
CA GLN A 179 -2.29 14.58 -5.99
C GLN A 179 -1.14 15.36 -6.66
N ASN A 180 0.00 14.73 -6.89
CA ASN A 180 1.17 15.35 -7.50
C ASN A 180 1.12 15.28 -9.01
#